data_d94a25512d9be2a056a196f06441c968
#
_entry.id   d94a25512d9be2a056a196f06441c968
#
_cell.length_a   1.000
_cell.length_b   1.000
_cell.length_c   1.000
_cell.angle_alpha   90.00
_cell.angle_beta   90.00
_cell.angle_gamma   90.00
#
_symmetry.space_group_name_H-M   'P 1'
#
loop_
_entity.id
_entity.type
_entity.pdbx_description
1 polymer ?
#
loop_
_entity_poly.entity_id
_entity_poly.type
_entity_poly.pdbx_seq_one_letter_code
_entity_poly.pdbx_strand_id
1 'polypeptide(L)' 'MKKKFKMEDLECANCAAKMEALIKQIPGVNDASVNFMMQKLTIDADDSRFEEIMDEAQKACTKIEDACKIIR' A
#
# COMPACT_ATOMS: atom_id res chain seq x y z
N MET A 1 -8.41 -11.40 3.46
CA MET A 1 -7.09 -11.67 4.06
C MET A 1 -6.41 -10.36 4.45
N LYS A 2 -5.89 -10.31 5.65
CA LYS A 2 -5.21 -9.12 6.15
C LYS A 2 -3.73 -9.42 6.33
N LYS A 3 -2.87 -8.62 5.70
CA LYS A 3 -1.42 -8.79 5.79
C LYS A 3 -0.72 -7.48 6.01
N LYS A 4 0.45 -7.55 6.62
CA LYS A 4 1.33 -6.40 6.85
C LYS A 4 2.59 -6.56 6.03
N PHE A 5 3.04 -5.46 5.43
CA PHE A 5 4.25 -5.44 4.62
C PHE A 5 5.12 -4.27 5.05
N LYS A 6 6.42 -4.49 5.02
CA LYS A 6 7.38 -3.42 5.23
C LYS A 6 7.44 -2.55 3.98
N MET A 7 7.62 -1.25 4.16
CA MET A 7 7.81 -0.33 3.05
C MET A 7 9.19 0.31 3.15
N GLU A 8 9.76 0.66 1.99
CA GLU A 8 11.04 1.36 1.92
C GLU A 8 10.87 2.68 1.18
N ASP A 9 11.68 3.66 1.58
CA ASP A 9 11.73 4.98 0.96
C ASP A 9 10.40 5.73 0.96
N LEU A 10 9.63 5.53 2.02
CA LEU A 10 8.45 6.33 2.29
C LEU A 10 8.89 7.53 3.12
N GLU A 11 9.03 8.69 2.48
CA GLU A 11 9.70 9.85 3.08
C GLU A 11 8.77 11.01 3.43
N CYS A 12 7.48 10.88 3.17
CA CYS A 12 6.54 11.98 3.32
C CYS A 12 5.24 11.50 3.96
N ALA A 13 4.86 12.12 5.07
CA ALA A 13 3.62 11.74 5.76
C ALA A 13 2.38 12.00 4.90
N ASN A 14 2.36 13.11 4.16
CA ASN A 14 1.27 13.41 3.24
C ASN A 14 1.21 12.40 2.09
N CYS A 15 2.37 11.94 1.64
CA CYS A 15 2.45 10.91 0.61
C CYS A 15 1.86 9.60 1.11
N ALA A 16 2.14 9.25 2.36
CA ALA A 16 1.56 8.06 2.99
C ALA A 16 0.03 8.11 2.99
N ALA A 17 -0.53 9.25 3.34
CA ALA A 17 -1.99 9.43 3.33
C ALA A 17 -2.56 9.29 1.93
N LYS A 18 -1.89 9.83 0.93
CA LYS A 18 -2.32 9.72 -0.48
C LYS A 18 -2.25 8.29 -0.97
N MET A 19 -1.18 7.57 -0.63
CA MET A 19 -1.03 6.16 -0.98
C MET A 19 -2.16 5.33 -0.39
N GLU A 20 -2.45 5.55 0.89
CA GLU A 20 -3.53 4.86 1.57
C GLU A 20 -4.86 5.09 0.87
N ALA A 21 -5.17 6.32 0.51
CA ALA A 21 -6.41 6.66 -0.18
C ALA A 21 -6.50 5.94 -1.54
N LEU A 22 -5.41 5.90 -2.30
CA LEU A 22 -5.38 5.23 -3.59
C LEU A 22 -5.53 3.71 -3.43
N ILE A 23 -4.85 3.12 -2.46
CA ILE A 23 -4.91 1.68 -2.24
C ILE A 23 -6.33 1.27 -1.84
N LYS A 24 -6.99 2.06 -1.01
CA LYS A 24 -8.38 1.78 -0.63
C LYS A 24 -9.34 1.76 -1.80
N GLN A 25 -9.01 2.44 -2.89
CA GLN A 25 -9.86 2.49 -4.08
C GLN A 25 -9.69 1.30 -5.01
N ILE A 26 -8.69 0.46 -4.77
CA ILE A 26 -8.46 -0.72 -5.61
C ILE A 26 -9.58 -1.73 -5.41
N PRO A 27 -10.23 -2.21 -6.49
CA PRO A 27 -11.27 -3.23 -6.34
C PRO A 27 -10.74 -4.47 -5.64
N GLY A 28 -11.48 -4.95 -4.64
CA GLY A 28 -11.07 -6.10 -3.84
C GLY A 28 -10.38 -5.74 -2.53
N VAL A 29 -10.03 -4.47 -2.33
CA VAL A 29 -9.46 -4.01 -1.06
C VAL A 29 -10.59 -3.63 -0.12
N ASN A 30 -10.65 -4.29 1.04
CA ASN A 30 -11.64 -3.99 2.07
C ASN A 30 -11.18 -2.84 2.96
N ASP A 31 -9.88 -2.80 3.26
CA ASP A 31 -9.30 -1.74 4.07
C ASP A 31 -7.80 -1.67 3.82
N ALA A 32 -7.21 -0.52 4.09
CA ALA A 32 -5.77 -0.34 3.97
C ALA A 32 -5.31 0.77 4.90
N SER A 33 -4.11 0.62 5.42
CA SER A 33 -3.50 1.62 6.30
C SER A 33 -2.00 1.70 6.01
N VAL A 34 -1.50 2.90 5.78
CA VAL A 34 -0.08 3.14 5.58
C VAL A 34 0.44 3.91 6.77
N ASN A 35 1.38 3.30 7.51
CA ASN A 35 1.99 3.90 8.67
C ASN A 35 3.36 4.48 8.31
N PHE A 36 3.44 5.80 8.24
CA PHE A 36 4.65 6.51 7.89
C PHE A 36 5.75 6.31 8.94
N MET A 37 5.40 6.37 10.20
CA MET A 37 6.39 6.27 11.28
C MET A 37 7.07 4.92 11.32
N MET A 38 6.32 3.85 11.06
CA MET A 38 6.83 2.49 11.11
C MET A 38 7.22 1.95 9.73
N GLN A 39 6.96 2.72 8.67
CA GLN A 39 7.25 2.29 7.29
C GLN A 39 6.59 0.94 7.00
N LYS A 40 5.28 0.86 7.25
CA LYS A 40 4.51 -0.37 7.07
C LYS A 40 3.19 -0.12 6.38
N LEU A 41 2.79 -1.08 5.56
CA LEU A 41 1.48 -1.13 4.92
C LEU A 41 0.71 -2.30 5.52
N THR A 42 -0.51 -2.03 5.99
CA THR A 42 -1.46 -3.06 6.38
C THR A 42 -2.57 -3.06 5.35
N ILE A 43 -2.87 -4.20 4.75
CA ILE A 43 -3.89 -4.29 3.72
C ILE A 43 -4.81 -5.49 4.00
N ASP A 44 -6.12 -5.26 3.88
CA ASP A 44 -7.13 -6.30 3.98
C ASP A 44 -7.80 -6.39 2.62
N ALA A 45 -7.60 -7.50 1.94
CA ALA A 45 -8.04 -7.68 0.57
C ALA A 45 -8.47 -9.11 0.29
N ASP A 46 -9.17 -9.30 -0.83
CA ASP A 46 -9.64 -10.58 -1.29
C ASP A 46 -8.47 -11.51 -1.61
N ASP A 47 -8.47 -12.72 -1.02
CA ASP A 47 -7.42 -13.71 -1.22
C ASP A 47 -7.23 -14.11 -2.68
N SER A 48 -8.33 -14.26 -3.39
CA SER A 48 -8.29 -14.75 -4.77
C SER A 48 -7.60 -13.79 -5.72
N ARG A 49 -7.47 -12.51 -5.33
CA ARG A 49 -6.87 -11.46 -6.16
C ARG A 49 -5.71 -10.77 -5.46
N PHE A 50 -5.22 -11.35 -4.38
CA PHE A 50 -4.28 -10.66 -3.50
C PHE A 50 -3.01 -10.20 -4.22
N GLU A 51 -2.41 -11.05 -5.04
CA GLU A 51 -1.20 -10.68 -5.78
C GLU A 51 -1.44 -9.56 -6.77
N GLU A 52 -2.56 -9.64 -7.49
CA GLU A 52 -2.96 -8.60 -8.43
C GLU A 52 -3.18 -7.27 -7.71
N ILE A 53 -3.83 -7.33 -6.56
CA ILE A 53 -4.07 -6.16 -5.72
C ILE A 53 -2.74 -5.57 -5.23
N MET A 54 -1.79 -6.41 -4.84
CA MET A 54 -0.48 -5.93 -4.39
C MET A 54 0.29 -5.26 -5.52
N ASP A 55 0.17 -5.75 -6.75
CA ASP A 55 0.77 -5.09 -7.91
C ASP A 55 0.18 -3.69 -8.11
N GLU A 56 -1.13 -3.58 -7.98
CA GLU A 56 -1.81 -2.28 -8.09
C GLU A 56 -1.42 -1.34 -6.95
N ALA A 57 -1.28 -1.89 -5.73
CA ALA A 57 -0.85 -1.11 -4.58
C ALA A 57 0.57 -0.57 -4.78
N GLN A 58 1.47 -1.38 -5.32
CA GLN A 58 2.82 -0.94 -5.64
C GLN A 58 2.81 0.18 -6.68
N LYS A 59 1.98 0.05 -7.70
CA LYS A 59 1.85 1.10 -8.71
C LYS A 59 1.34 2.40 -8.10
N ALA A 60 0.40 2.33 -7.18
CA ALA A 60 -0.11 3.50 -6.48
C ALA A 60 0.99 4.18 -5.68
N CYS A 61 1.80 3.42 -4.97
CA CYS A 61 2.93 3.95 -4.21
C CYS A 61 3.96 4.63 -5.12
N THR A 62 4.32 3.98 -6.22
CA THR A 62 5.30 4.50 -7.17
C THR A 62 4.80 5.78 -7.84
N LYS A 63 3.51 5.89 -8.04
CA LYS A 63 2.89 7.08 -8.63
C LYS A 63 3.06 8.31 -7.72
N ILE A 64 3.03 8.10 -6.41
CA ILE A 64 3.18 9.17 -5.41
C ILE A 64 4.65 9.45 -5.14
N GLU A 65 5.44 8.39 -4.93
CA GLU A 65 6.89 8.47 -4.71
C GLU A 65 7.58 7.37 -5.50
N ASP A 66 8.38 7.75 -6.51
CA ASP A 66 9.02 6.81 -7.43
C ASP A 66 9.85 5.74 -6.73
N ALA A 67 10.55 6.11 -5.66
CA ALA A 67 11.47 5.21 -4.97
C ALA A 67 10.78 4.32 -3.93
N CYS A 68 9.52 4.61 -3.60
CA CYS A 68 8.81 3.88 -2.56
C CYS A 68 8.52 2.44 -3.00
N LYS A 69 8.86 1.48 -2.15
CA LYS A 69 8.66 0.05 -2.43
C LYS A 69 7.94 -0.64 -1.30
N ILE A 70 7.05 -1.55 -1.66
CA ILE A 70 6.43 -2.48 -0.73
C ILE A 70 7.26 -3.75 -0.78
N ILE A 71 7.77 -4.18 0.37
CA ILE A 71 8.59 -5.38 0.47
C ILE A 71 7.67 -6.57 0.72
N ARG A 72 7.60 -7.46 -0.25
CA ARG A 72 6.71 -8.63 -0.21
C ARG A 72 7.42 -9.90 0.16
#